data_432a028faa842669cb7e8a2782fd0814
#
_entry.id   432a028faa842669cb7e8a2782fd0814
#
_cell.length_a   1.000
_cell.length_b   1.000
_cell.length_c   1.000
_cell.angle_alpha   90.00
_cell.angle_beta   90.00
_cell.angle_gamma   90.00
#
_symmetry.space_group_name_H-M   'P 1'
#
loop_
_entity.id
_entity.type
_entity.pdbx_description
1 polymer ?
#
loop_
_entity_poly.entity_id
_entity_poly.type
_entity_poly.pdbx_seq_one_letter_code
_entity_poly.pdbx_strand_id
1 'polypeptide(L)'
;MSASDPHEGRAVPIPQSIGPQANRTEDQGYIVDTRRKVTFSREPRHQPPPVAAPPSARRPGRVSQPQPRNSRPGRARIYVRRFVAAVALVGMVTAAYLVVVPLRAWNAVERVDNSPASSPAAGAGRNFLLVGSDSREGLSAAEQAELSTGPDEGGKRTDSIMIVHVSDRGNPPVIVSIPRDSYVPIPGRGNSNKINAAFAFGGARLLTETVQQATGLHIDGYLEIGFGGFARVVDSLGGVDICVARDMKDELAGIDLKAGCQVLDGKNALGYVRSRHSDPRGDLGRAERQRQFLGAVMKKAATPATVL
;
A
#
# COMPACT_ATOMS: atom_id res chain seq x y z
N MET A 1 37.26 -55.53 16.80
CA MET A 1 36.08 -56.12 16.16
C MET A 1 35.25 -54.91 15.69
N SER A 2 35.51 -54.38 14.57
CA SER A 2 35.24 -54.74 13.16
C SER A 2 33.78 -54.85 12.83
N ALA A 3 33.25 -53.86 12.09
CA ALA A 3 32.35 -53.92 10.97
C ALA A 3 31.85 -52.48 10.72
N SER A 4 32.30 -51.79 9.74
CA SER A 4 31.99 -51.80 8.28
C SER A 4 30.74 -51.01 7.96
N ASP A 5 30.94 -49.81 7.45
CA ASP A 5 30.08 -49.07 6.52
C ASP A 5 30.08 -49.78 5.16
N PRO A 6 29.04 -49.74 4.31
CA PRO A 6 28.89 -48.62 3.38
C PRO A 6 27.43 -48.36 2.94
N HIS A 7 27.07 -47.11 2.72
CA HIS A 7 25.99 -46.79 1.80
C HIS A 7 26.45 -45.85 0.69
N GLU A 8 26.68 -46.52 -0.42
CA GLU A 8 26.95 -46.00 -1.73
C GLU A 8 25.85 -45.03 -2.21
N GLY A 9 26.26 -43.88 -2.64
CA GLY A 9 25.42 -42.89 -3.28
C GLY A 9 24.92 -43.33 -4.65
N ARG A 10 23.62 -43.34 -4.84
CA ARG A 10 22.94 -43.51 -6.12
C ARG A 10 22.56 -42.16 -6.67
N ALA A 11 23.28 -41.73 -7.70
CA ALA A 11 22.95 -40.56 -8.48
C ALA A 11 21.65 -40.79 -9.26
N VAL A 12 20.71 -39.85 -9.13
CA VAL A 12 19.48 -39.77 -9.90
C VAL A 12 19.75 -38.88 -11.12
N PRO A 13 19.42 -39.33 -12.35
CA PRO A 13 19.65 -38.54 -13.56
C PRO A 13 18.63 -37.42 -13.70
N ILE A 14 19.12 -36.24 -14.11
CA ILE A 14 18.35 -35.06 -14.46
C ILE A 14 17.65 -35.27 -15.80
N PRO A 15 16.34 -35.05 -15.95
CA PRO A 15 15.68 -35.04 -17.24
C PRO A 15 16.02 -33.77 -18.03
N GLN A 16 16.36 -33.98 -19.30
CA GLN A 16 16.67 -32.91 -20.24
C GLN A 16 15.44 -32.06 -20.60
N SER A 17 15.68 -30.81 -20.80
CA SER A 17 14.76 -29.78 -21.24
C SER A 17 14.11 -30.10 -22.59
N ILE A 18 12.78 -30.07 -22.64
CA ILE A 18 12.01 -30.04 -23.87
C ILE A 18 11.73 -28.58 -24.21
N GLY A 19 12.23 -28.13 -25.37
CA GLY A 19 12.02 -26.80 -25.90
C GLY A 19 10.57 -26.61 -26.41
N PRO A 20 10.13 -25.37 -26.55
CA PRO A 20 8.76 -25.07 -26.97
C PRO A 20 8.61 -25.26 -28.48
N GLN A 21 7.70 -26.14 -28.89
CA GLN A 21 7.21 -26.24 -30.26
C GLN A 21 6.28 -25.04 -30.55
N ALA A 22 6.65 -24.29 -31.56
CA ALA A 22 5.80 -23.30 -32.17
C ALA A 22 4.66 -23.95 -32.96
N ASN A 23 3.44 -23.74 -32.52
CA ASN A 23 2.25 -24.11 -33.25
C ASN A 23 1.82 -22.92 -34.12
N ARG A 24 2.06 -23.06 -35.43
CA ARG A 24 1.67 -22.13 -36.49
C ARG A 24 0.26 -22.59 -36.95
N THR A 25 -0.75 -21.87 -36.59
CA THR A 25 -2.09 -21.97 -37.21
C THR A 25 -2.23 -20.78 -38.17
N GLU A 26 -2.23 -21.13 -39.46
CA GLU A 26 -2.64 -20.25 -40.55
C GLU A 26 -4.14 -19.99 -40.43
N ASP A 27 -4.50 -18.71 -40.23
CA ASP A 27 -5.88 -18.26 -40.36
C ASP A 27 -6.02 -17.51 -41.68
N GLN A 28 -6.66 -18.18 -42.66
CA GLN A 28 -7.00 -17.61 -43.97
C GLN A 28 -8.22 -16.69 -43.79
N GLY A 29 -7.96 -15.40 -43.65
CA GLY A 29 -8.99 -14.36 -43.68
C GLY A 29 -9.48 -14.11 -45.12
N TYR A 30 -10.73 -14.49 -45.41
CA TYR A 30 -11.43 -14.12 -46.64
C TYR A 30 -11.77 -12.62 -46.62
N ILE A 31 -11.18 -11.85 -47.55
CA ILE A 31 -11.58 -10.46 -47.81
C ILE A 31 -12.63 -10.47 -48.92
N VAL A 32 -13.88 -10.18 -48.59
CA VAL A 32 -14.93 -9.91 -49.55
C VAL A 32 -14.90 -8.41 -49.94
N ASP A 33 -14.40 -8.13 -51.14
CA ASP A 33 -14.41 -6.79 -51.73
C ASP A 33 -15.73 -6.53 -52.41
N THR A 34 -16.63 -5.78 -51.82
CA THR A 34 -17.94 -5.36 -52.36
C THR A 34 -17.91 -3.87 -52.74
N ARG A 35 -17.10 -3.46 -53.71
CA ARG A 35 -17.18 -2.14 -54.35
C ARG A 35 -16.93 -2.18 -55.83
N ARG A 36 -17.84 -2.75 -56.59
CA ARG A 36 -17.92 -2.53 -58.02
C ARG A 36 -18.90 -1.37 -58.27
N LYS A 37 -18.39 -0.16 -58.46
CA LYS A 37 -19.18 0.95 -58.99
C LYS A 37 -19.28 0.77 -60.53
N VAL A 38 -20.50 0.59 -60.99
CA VAL A 38 -20.82 0.61 -62.42
C VAL A 38 -20.80 2.06 -62.88
N THR A 39 -19.86 2.42 -63.76
CA THR A 39 -19.80 3.72 -64.42
C THR A 39 -20.54 3.63 -65.72
N PHE A 40 -21.67 4.35 -65.84
CA PHE A 40 -22.35 4.58 -67.11
C PHE A 40 -21.64 5.69 -67.88
N SER A 41 -21.07 5.34 -69.05
CA SER A 41 -20.54 6.30 -70.00
C SER A 41 -21.70 6.96 -70.73
N ARG A 42 -21.83 8.26 -70.63
CA ARG A 42 -22.73 9.08 -71.39
C ARG A 42 -21.99 9.58 -72.65
N GLU A 43 -22.54 9.27 -73.80
CA GLU A 43 -22.12 9.68 -75.13
C GLU A 43 -22.20 11.20 -75.28
N PRO A 44 -21.25 11.89 -75.95
CA PRO A 44 -21.23 13.35 -76.07
C PRO A 44 -22.19 13.84 -77.12
N ARG A 45 -23.12 14.72 -76.71
CA ARG A 45 -24.01 15.50 -77.58
C ARG A 45 -23.20 16.58 -78.29
N HIS A 46 -23.25 16.54 -79.65
CA HIS A 46 -22.73 17.63 -80.49
C HIS A 46 -23.50 18.95 -80.21
N GLN A 47 -22.76 19.99 -79.85
CA GLN A 47 -23.27 21.36 -79.82
C GLN A 47 -22.86 22.11 -81.12
N PRO A 48 -23.75 22.91 -81.73
CA PRO A 48 -23.41 23.76 -82.86
C PRO A 48 -22.54 24.95 -82.39
N PRO A 49 -21.77 25.56 -83.36
CA PRO A 49 -20.83 26.63 -82.97
C PRO A 49 -21.52 27.94 -82.59
N PRO A 50 -20.98 28.72 -81.68
CA PRO A 50 -21.59 29.96 -81.21
C PRO A 50 -21.44 31.10 -82.26
N VAL A 51 -22.52 31.82 -82.46
CA VAL A 51 -22.57 33.04 -83.23
C VAL A 51 -21.89 34.16 -82.47
N ALA A 52 -21.01 34.93 -83.17
CA ALA A 52 -20.23 36.03 -82.59
C ALA A 52 -21.19 37.21 -82.22
N ALA A 53 -21.11 37.62 -80.96
CA ALA A 53 -21.79 38.80 -80.44
C ALA A 53 -20.96 40.10 -80.61
N PRO A 54 -21.55 41.25 -80.78
CA PRO A 54 -20.86 42.50 -80.99
C PRO A 54 -20.14 43.02 -79.74
N PRO A 55 -19.09 43.87 -79.88
CA PRO A 55 -18.26 44.34 -78.74
C PRO A 55 -19.04 45.33 -77.89
N SER A 56 -19.36 44.94 -76.64
CA SER A 56 -19.96 45.81 -75.66
C SER A 56 -18.93 46.72 -74.99
N ALA A 57 -19.30 47.96 -74.82
CA ALA A 57 -18.53 49.05 -74.22
C ALA A 57 -18.02 48.74 -72.83
N ARG A 58 -16.74 49.02 -72.61
CA ARG A 58 -16.08 48.98 -71.31
C ARG A 58 -16.77 49.93 -70.32
N ARG A 59 -17.40 49.39 -69.29
CA ARG A 59 -17.77 50.16 -68.09
C ARG A 59 -16.53 50.33 -67.22
N PRO A 60 -16.31 51.49 -66.57
CA PRO A 60 -15.18 51.68 -65.68
C PRO A 60 -15.28 50.79 -64.47
N GLY A 61 -14.16 50.12 -64.12
CA GLY A 61 -14.05 49.14 -63.06
C GLY A 61 -14.46 49.74 -61.70
N ARG A 62 -15.41 49.10 -61.08
CA ARG A 62 -15.75 49.31 -59.68
C ARG A 62 -14.60 48.79 -58.84
N VAL A 63 -13.85 49.69 -58.21
CA VAL A 63 -12.83 49.37 -57.24
C VAL A 63 -13.51 48.66 -56.08
N SER A 64 -13.32 47.36 -55.99
CA SER A 64 -13.77 46.55 -54.83
C SER A 64 -12.96 46.96 -53.60
N GLN A 65 -13.59 47.65 -52.65
CA GLN A 65 -13.02 47.85 -51.33
C GLN A 65 -12.79 46.51 -50.69
N PRO A 66 -11.60 46.26 -50.09
CA PRO A 66 -11.38 45.04 -49.35
C PRO A 66 -12.29 45.02 -48.11
N GLN A 67 -13.21 44.08 -48.09
CA GLN A 67 -14.04 43.84 -46.90
C GLN A 67 -13.12 43.42 -45.75
N PRO A 68 -13.31 44.03 -44.55
CA PRO A 68 -12.57 43.57 -43.38
C PRO A 68 -12.89 42.10 -43.13
N ARG A 69 -11.91 41.23 -43.24
CA ARG A 69 -12.01 39.83 -42.82
C ARG A 69 -12.32 39.83 -41.33
N ASN A 70 -13.59 39.69 -40.97
CA ASN A 70 -14.01 39.33 -39.62
C ASN A 70 -13.41 37.95 -39.29
N SER A 71 -12.20 37.95 -38.73
CA SER A 71 -11.59 36.75 -38.19
C SER A 71 -12.41 36.33 -36.96
N ARG A 72 -13.38 35.48 -37.18
CA ARG A 72 -14.09 34.81 -36.09
C ARG A 72 -13.00 34.14 -35.24
N PRO A 73 -12.95 34.38 -33.90
CA PRO A 73 -11.95 33.77 -33.06
C PRO A 73 -12.04 32.26 -33.25
N GLY A 74 -10.99 31.70 -33.81
CA GLY A 74 -11.00 30.33 -34.30
C GLY A 74 -11.43 29.36 -33.20
N ARG A 75 -12.29 28.42 -33.54
CA ARG A 75 -12.77 27.33 -32.69
C ARG A 75 -11.60 26.70 -31.91
N ALA A 76 -10.41 26.67 -32.48
CA ALA A 76 -9.15 26.23 -31.84
C ALA A 76 -8.85 26.96 -30.51
N ARG A 77 -9.03 28.30 -30.44
CA ARG A 77 -8.82 29.05 -29.18
C ARG A 77 -9.78 28.64 -28.07
N ILE A 78 -11.01 28.26 -28.40
CA ILE A 78 -11.99 27.80 -27.42
C ILE A 78 -11.61 26.43 -26.88
N TYR A 79 -11.17 25.53 -27.77
CA TYR A 79 -10.69 24.18 -27.33
C TYR A 79 -9.43 24.27 -26.48
N VAL A 80 -8.46 25.10 -26.84
CA VAL A 80 -7.25 25.32 -26.02
C VAL A 80 -7.62 25.88 -24.65
N ARG A 81 -8.51 26.89 -24.57
CA ARG A 81 -8.96 27.43 -23.27
C ARG A 81 -9.68 26.38 -22.42
N ARG A 82 -10.55 25.56 -23.02
CA ARG A 82 -11.22 24.45 -22.33
C ARG A 82 -10.25 23.37 -21.86
N PHE A 83 -9.25 23.03 -22.68
CA PHE A 83 -8.19 22.09 -22.32
C PHE A 83 -7.36 22.62 -21.14
N VAL A 84 -6.90 23.87 -21.22
CA VAL A 84 -6.16 24.50 -20.11
C VAL A 84 -7.00 24.57 -18.84
N ALA A 85 -8.30 24.91 -18.94
CA ALA A 85 -9.20 24.92 -17.80
C ALA A 85 -9.39 23.51 -17.20
N ALA A 86 -9.50 22.48 -18.04
CA ALA A 86 -9.62 21.10 -17.58
C ALA A 86 -8.34 20.63 -16.87
N VAL A 87 -7.16 20.93 -17.43
CA VAL A 87 -5.88 20.61 -16.79
C VAL A 87 -5.72 21.36 -15.46
N ALA A 88 -6.08 22.65 -15.43
CA ALA A 88 -6.07 23.42 -14.18
C ALA A 88 -7.03 22.87 -13.12
N LEU A 89 -8.22 22.42 -13.54
CA LEU A 89 -9.20 21.79 -12.65
C LEU A 89 -8.66 20.47 -12.09
N VAL A 90 -8.10 19.61 -12.94
CA VAL A 90 -7.47 18.35 -12.50
C VAL A 90 -6.32 18.63 -11.54
N GLY A 91 -5.45 19.61 -11.85
CA GLY A 91 -4.37 20.02 -10.95
C GLY A 91 -4.89 20.52 -9.59
N MET A 92 -5.96 21.30 -9.58
CA MET A 92 -6.58 21.81 -8.35
C MET A 92 -7.20 20.66 -7.52
N VAL A 93 -7.92 19.75 -8.15
CA VAL A 93 -8.51 18.58 -7.48
C VAL A 93 -7.43 17.69 -6.89
N THR A 94 -6.35 17.43 -7.66
CA THR A 94 -5.21 16.64 -7.18
C THR A 94 -4.50 17.32 -6.01
N ALA A 95 -4.27 18.64 -6.10
CA ALA A 95 -3.67 19.40 -4.99
C ALA A 95 -4.57 19.37 -3.74
N ALA A 96 -5.87 19.56 -3.91
CA ALA A 96 -6.83 19.45 -2.82
C ALA A 96 -6.83 18.04 -2.19
N TYR A 97 -6.79 17.00 -2.99
CA TYR A 97 -6.69 15.61 -2.54
C TYR A 97 -5.41 15.39 -1.70
N LEU A 98 -4.25 15.81 -2.22
CA LEU A 98 -2.96 15.66 -1.55
C LEU A 98 -2.85 16.44 -0.23
N VAL A 99 -3.69 17.45 -0.02
CA VAL A 99 -3.74 18.22 1.23
C VAL A 99 -4.82 17.69 2.17
N VAL A 100 -6.04 17.48 1.66
CA VAL A 100 -7.20 17.14 2.51
C VAL A 100 -7.08 15.73 3.07
N VAL A 101 -6.59 14.76 2.27
CA VAL A 101 -6.51 13.37 2.72
C VAL A 101 -5.52 13.19 3.87
N PRO A 102 -4.25 13.69 3.78
CA PRO A 102 -3.32 13.62 4.90
C PRO A 102 -3.81 14.39 6.13
N LEU A 103 -4.44 15.55 5.95
CA LEU A 103 -4.99 16.31 7.08
C LEU A 103 -6.13 15.56 7.78
N ARG A 104 -7.03 14.92 7.03
CA ARG A 104 -8.09 14.10 7.61
C ARG A 104 -7.52 12.86 8.32
N ALA A 105 -6.54 12.17 7.71
CA ALA A 105 -5.86 11.05 8.32
C ALA A 105 -5.16 11.48 9.63
N TRP A 106 -4.47 12.61 9.62
CA TRP A 106 -3.81 13.16 10.81
C TRP A 106 -4.79 13.53 11.93
N ASN A 107 -5.95 14.06 11.58
CA ASN A 107 -6.98 14.41 12.57
C ASN A 107 -7.77 13.20 13.09
N ALA A 108 -7.75 12.08 12.35
CA ALA A 108 -8.37 10.82 12.78
C ALA A 108 -7.50 10.04 13.79
N VAL A 109 -6.21 10.39 13.91
CA VAL A 109 -5.33 9.77 14.91
C VAL A 109 -5.62 10.37 16.28
N GLU A 110 -6.04 9.53 17.22
CA GLU A 110 -6.20 9.91 18.61
C GLU A 110 -4.82 10.24 19.24
N ARG A 111 -4.72 11.36 19.91
CA ARG A 111 -3.50 11.77 20.59
C ARG A 111 -3.58 11.40 22.05
N VAL A 112 -2.69 10.52 22.48
CA VAL A 112 -2.55 10.11 23.86
C VAL A 112 -1.39 10.85 24.52
N ASP A 113 -1.55 11.21 25.79
CA ASP A 113 -0.42 11.76 26.56
C ASP A 113 0.52 10.62 26.92
N ASN A 114 1.69 10.65 26.32
CA ASN A 114 2.80 9.74 26.59
C ASN A 114 4.00 10.43 27.25
N SER A 115 3.84 11.66 27.73
CA SER A 115 4.92 12.45 28.31
C SER A 115 5.34 11.87 29.66
N PRO A 116 6.50 11.21 29.77
CA PRO A 116 6.97 10.63 31.03
C PRO A 116 7.36 11.74 32.01
N ALA A 117 7.35 11.45 33.31
CA ALA A 117 7.77 12.40 34.36
C ALA A 117 9.27 12.70 34.26
N SER A 118 10.06 11.73 33.81
CA SER A 118 11.49 11.87 33.54
C SER A 118 11.90 11.14 32.27
N SER A 119 12.89 11.67 31.57
CA SER A 119 13.42 11.04 30.36
C SER A 119 14.94 11.06 30.39
N PRO A 120 15.62 9.99 29.90
CA PRO A 120 17.04 10.05 29.62
C PRO A 120 17.36 11.13 28.60
N ALA A 121 18.62 11.56 28.52
CA ALA A 121 19.06 12.46 27.47
C ALA A 121 18.85 11.84 26.09
N ALA A 122 18.44 12.65 25.12
CA ALA A 122 18.31 12.20 23.73
C ALA A 122 19.68 11.75 23.19
N GLY A 123 19.69 10.61 22.54
CA GLY A 123 20.86 10.03 21.87
C GLY A 123 20.94 10.44 20.39
N ALA A 124 21.84 9.78 19.64
CA ALA A 124 21.87 9.90 18.18
C ALA A 124 20.73 9.09 17.57
N GLY A 125 19.99 9.72 16.63
CA GLY A 125 18.79 9.14 16.01
C GLY A 125 17.54 9.31 16.86
N ARG A 126 16.46 8.64 16.46
CA ARG A 126 15.15 8.72 17.14
C ARG A 126 14.62 7.34 17.46
N ASN A 127 14.01 7.19 18.64
CA ASN A 127 13.41 5.96 19.12
C ASN A 127 11.88 6.12 19.21
N PHE A 128 11.17 5.28 18.53
CA PHE A 128 9.70 5.23 18.55
C PHE A 128 9.26 3.99 19.30
N LEU A 129 8.42 4.15 20.32
CA LEU A 129 7.80 3.05 21.03
C LEU A 129 6.52 2.64 20.31
N LEU A 130 6.53 1.43 19.71
CA LEU A 130 5.36 0.82 19.08
C LEU A 130 4.72 -0.15 20.06
N VAL A 131 3.43 0.01 20.25
CA VAL A 131 2.63 -0.79 21.18
C VAL A 131 1.44 -1.41 20.43
N GLY A 132 1.37 -2.73 20.44
CA GLY A 132 0.18 -3.45 20.02
C GLY A 132 -0.70 -3.72 21.22
N SER A 133 -1.88 -3.09 21.25
CA SER A 133 -2.88 -3.32 22.31
C SER A 133 -3.93 -4.34 21.85
N ASP A 134 -4.54 -5.04 22.80
CA ASP A 134 -5.67 -5.92 22.54
C ASP A 134 -7.00 -5.16 22.52
N SER A 135 -6.93 -3.83 22.36
CA SER A 135 -8.10 -2.96 22.29
C SER A 135 -8.99 -3.34 21.11
N ARG A 136 -10.25 -3.52 21.40
CA ARG A 136 -11.32 -3.76 20.42
C ARG A 136 -12.17 -2.50 20.21
N GLU A 137 -11.68 -1.37 20.69
CA GLU A 137 -12.35 -0.09 20.59
C GLU A 137 -12.65 0.26 19.12
N GLY A 138 -13.89 0.65 18.84
CA GLY A 138 -14.35 0.94 17.49
C GLY A 138 -14.60 -0.28 16.60
N LEU A 139 -14.57 -1.52 17.16
CA LEU A 139 -14.98 -2.73 16.45
C LEU A 139 -16.42 -3.11 16.80
N SER A 140 -17.25 -3.31 15.79
CA SER A 140 -18.56 -3.95 15.94
C SER A 140 -18.42 -5.44 16.30
N ALA A 141 -19.49 -6.05 16.83
CA ALA A 141 -19.48 -7.48 17.12
C ALA A 141 -19.20 -8.36 15.88
N ALA A 142 -19.64 -7.92 14.69
CA ALA A 142 -19.35 -8.60 13.43
C ALA A 142 -17.85 -8.55 13.08
N GLU A 143 -17.23 -7.37 13.20
CA GLU A 143 -15.79 -7.22 12.96
C GLU A 143 -14.95 -7.99 13.99
N GLN A 144 -15.38 -8.03 15.26
CA GLN A 144 -14.71 -8.83 16.29
C GLN A 144 -14.75 -10.32 15.95
N ALA A 145 -15.90 -10.82 15.47
CA ALA A 145 -16.02 -12.20 14.98
C ALA A 145 -15.17 -12.47 13.76
N GLU A 146 -15.18 -11.56 12.78
CA GLU A 146 -14.37 -11.66 11.56
C GLU A 146 -12.86 -11.71 11.87
N LEU A 147 -12.40 -10.83 12.75
CA LEU A 147 -10.99 -10.74 13.15
C LEU A 147 -10.61 -11.78 14.22
N SER A 148 -11.54 -12.66 14.63
CA SER A 148 -11.32 -13.68 15.66
C SER A 148 -10.70 -13.09 16.94
N THR A 149 -11.18 -11.92 17.37
CA THR A 149 -10.64 -11.23 18.56
C THR A 149 -11.36 -11.61 19.85
N GLY A 150 -12.50 -12.26 19.76
CA GLY A 150 -13.38 -12.53 20.87
C GLY A 150 -14.08 -11.28 21.41
N PRO A 151 -14.98 -11.42 22.40
CA PRO A 151 -15.65 -10.29 23.03
C PRO A 151 -14.67 -9.41 23.81
N ASP A 152 -15.02 -8.14 23.98
CA ASP A 152 -14.24 -7.24 24.82
C ASP A 152 -14.47 -7.55 26.28
N GLU A 153 -13.46 -8.13 26.93
CA GLU A 153 -13.52 -8.51 28.38
C GLU A 153 -13.13 -7.34 29.27
N GLY A 154 -12.88 -6.15 28.70
CA GLY A 154 -12.44 -4.98 29.44
C GLY A 154 -10.96 -5.02 29.82
N GLY A 155 -10.38 -3.83 29.95
CA GLY A 155 -8.97 -3.67 30.32
C GLY A 155 -8.03 -3.70 29.11
N LYS A 156 -7.42 -2.57 28.82
CA LYS A 156 -6.40 -2.46 27.78
C LYS A 156 -5.13 -3.16 28.24
N ARG A 157 -4.69 -4.18 27.48
CA ARG A 157 -3.41 -4.87 27.70
C ARG A 157 -2.54 -4.69 26.47
N THR A 158 -1.24 -4.71 26.69
CA THR A 158 -0.27 -4.71 25.60
C THR A 158 0.38 -6.06 25.49
N ASP A 159 0.28 -6.65 24.31
CA ASP A 159 0.90 -7.94 23.99
C ASP A 159 2.18 -7.79 23.18
N SER A 160 2.37 -6.64 22.57
CA SER A 160 3.53 -6.34 21.74
C SER A 160 4.11 -4.97 22.12
N ILE A 161 5.37 -4.97 22.53
CA ILE A 161 6.12 -3.76 22.89
C ILE A 161 7.40 -3.79 22.07
N MET A 162 7.62 -2.79 21.21
CA MET A 162 8.77 -2.72 20.32
C MET A 162 9.33 -1.30 20.29
N ILE A 163 10.65 -1.20 20.19
CA ILE A 163 11.34 0.06 19.91
C ILE A 163 11.80 0.02 18.45
N VAL A 164 11.46 1.05 17.68
CA VAL A 164 12.01 1.28 16.35
C VAL A 164 13.02 2.42 16.46
N HIS A 165 14.29 2.10 16.27
CA HIS A 165 15.36 3.08 16.20
C HIS A 165 15.60 3.51 14.76
N VAL A 166 15.52 4.81 14.50
CA VAL A 166 15.83 5.43 13.21
C VAL A 166 17.10 6.26 13.34
N SER A 167 18.15 5.83 12.64
CA SER A 167 19.46 6.46 12.68
C SER A 167 19.50 7.78 11.91
N ASP A 168 20.12 8.81 12.47
CA ASP A 168 20.40 10.08 11.76
C ASP A 168 21.45 9.93 10.64
N ARG A 169 22.19 8.79 10.62
CA ARG A 169 23.26 8.52 9.66
C ARG A 169 22.81 7.77 8.42
N GLY A 170 21.49 7.60 8.22
CA GLY A 170 20.93 6.89 7.07
C GLY A 170 21.08 5.36 7.11
N ASN A 171 21.49 4.79 8.26
CA ASN A 171 21.48 3.34 8.44
C ASN A 171 20.04 2.80 8.43
N PRO A 172 19.84 1.53 8.03
CA PRO A 172 18.53 0.90 8.12
C PRO A 172 17.95 0.97 9.54
N PRO A 173 16.63 1.15 9.70
CA PRO A 173 15.98 1.13 11.00
C PRO A 173 16.20 -0.20 11.73
N VAL A 174 16.38 -0.14 13.04
CA VAL A 174 16.53 -1.32 13.90
C VAL A 174 15.25 -1.50 14.73
N ILE A 175 14.71 -2.73 14.75
CA ILE A 175 13.52 -3.08 15.51
C ILE A 175 13.92 -3.99 16.67
N VAL A 176 13.64 -3.54 17.88
CA VAL A 176 13.91 -4.29 19.12
C VAL A 176 12.57 -4.64 19.78
N SER A 177 12.27 -5.94 19.91
CA SER A 177 11.10 -6.40 20.65
C SER A 177 11.44 -6.54 22.13
N ILE A 178 10.58 -5.99 23.00
CA ILE A 178 10.65 -6.14 24.46
C ILE A 178 9.64 -7.21 24.86
N PRO A 179 10.05 -8.32 25.48
CA PRO A 179 9.12 -9.33 25.97
C PRO A 179 8.15 -8.71 26.97
N ARG A 180 6.86 -8.88 26.78
CA ARG A 180 5.81 -8.30 27.63
C ARG A 180 5.91 -8.73 29.12
N ASP A 181 6.49 -9.91 29.35
CA ASP A 181 6.68 -10.51 30.68
C ASP A 181 8.02 -10.12 31.32
N SER A 182 8.82 -9.20 30.70
CA SER A 182 10.05 -8.68 31.31
C SER A 182 9.75 -8.09 32.68
N TYR A 183 10.44 -8.61 33.70
CA TYR A 183 10.26 -8.20 35.08
C TYR A 183 11.14 -7.00 35.39
N VAL A 184 10.52 -5.84 35.55
CA VAL A 184 11.23 -4.55 35.68
C VAL A 184 10.60 -3.69 36.78
N PRO A 185 11.35 -2.77 37.39
CA PRO A 185 10.80 -1.74 38.28
C PRO A 185 9.78 -0.88 37.51
N ILE A 186 8.61 -0.64 38.12
CA ILE A 186 7.60 0.25 37.55
C ILE A 186 7.62 1.56 38.35
N PRO A 187 7.88 2.71 37.70
CA PRO A 187 7.94 4.00 38.37
C PRO A 187 6.69 4.30 39.23
N GLY A 188 6.92 4.81 40.44
CA GLY A 188 5.83 5.17 41.35
C GLY A 188 5.09 4.00 42.04
N ARG A 189 5.49 2.72 41.77
CA ARG A 189 4.81 1.54 42.34
C ARG A 189 5.58 0.84 43.47
N GLY A 190 6.83 1.21 43.72
CA GLY A 190 7.65 0.68 44.79
C GLY A 190 8.09 -0.79 44.63
N ASN A 191 7.63 -1.50 43.60
CA ASN A 191 7.96 -2.91 43.31
C ASN A 191 8.13 -3.14 41.80
N SER A 192 8.80 -4.25 41.48
CA SER A 192 8.91 -4.72 40.11
C SER A 192 7.68 -5.53 39.69
N ASN A 193 7.36 -5.47 38.40
CA ASN A 193 6.29 -6.26 37.79
C ASN A 193 6.62 -6.56 36.32
N LYS A 194 5.76 -7.31 35.64
CA LYS A 194 5.82 -7.45 34.17
C LYS A 194 5.70 -6.09 33.51
N ILE A 195 6.53 -5.81 32.50
CA ILE A 195 6.54 -4.50 31.84
C ILE A 195 5.21 -4.09 31.24
N ASN A 196 4.43 -5.06 30.72
CA ASN A 196 3.08 -4.79 30.20
C ASN A 196 2.07 -4.35 31.27
N ALA A 197 2.32 -4.64 32.56
CA ALA A 197 1.49 -4.17 33.66
C ALA A 197 1.57 -2.64 33.81
N ALA A 198 2.67 -2.01 33.39
CA ALA A 198 2.80 -0.55 33.40
C ALA A 198 1.70 0.09 32.55
N PHE A 199 1.37 -0.50 31.40
CA PHE A 199 0.30 0.01 30.55
C PHE A 199 -1.08 -0.13 31.23
N ALA A 200 -1.38 -1.25 31.85
CA ALA A 200 -2.63 -1.46 32.58
C ALA A 200 -2.78 -0.50 33.77
N PHE A 201 -1.67 -0.09 34.39
CA PHE A 201 -1.68 0.78 35.57
C PHE A 201 -1.72 2.28 35.24
N GLY A 202 -1.09 2.70 34.16
CA GLY A 202 -0.92 4.12 33.87
C GLY A 202 -0.85 4.47 32.38
N GLY A 203 -1.32 3.55 31.51
CA GLY A 203 -1.43 3.76 30.07
C GLY A 203 -0.10 4.01 29.38
N ALA A 204 -0.17 4.72 28.28
CA ALA A 204 0.98 5.06 27.42
C ALA A 204 2.11 5.75 28.20
N ARG A 205 1.78 6.69 29.06
CA ARG A 205 2.74 7.47 29.83
C ARG A 205 3.59 6.59 30.74
N LEU A 206 2.95 5.77 31.60
CA LEU A 206 3.70 4.92 32.53
C LEU A 206 4.48 3.81 31.82
N LEU A 207 3.93 3.27 30.73
CA LEU A 207 4.68 2.30 29.90
C LEU A 207 5.91 2.95 29.28
N THR A 208 5.80 4.16 28.70
CA THR A 208 6.94 4.88 28.12
C THR A 208 8.02 5.14 29.16
N GLU A 209 7.64 5.62 30.34
CA GLU A 209 8.54 5.87 31.46
C GLU A 209 9.25 4.59 31.93
N THR A 210 8.49 3.48 32.05
CA THR A 210 9.04 2.17 32.42
C THR A 210 10.03 1.66 31.38
N VAL A 211 9.72 1.77 30.09
CA VAL A 211 10.62 1.38 29.00
C VAL A 211 11.89 2.22 29.02
N GLN A 212 11.78 3.54 29.16
CA GLN A 212 12.94 4.44 29.26
C GLN A 212 13.84 4.08 30.45
N GLN A 213 13.25 3.83 31.60
CA GLN A 213 14.02 3.43 32.80
C GLN A 213 14.70 2.06 32.61
N ALA A 214 14.01 1.10 32.02
CA ALA A 214 14.53 -0.26 31.82
C ALA A 214 15.64 -0.34 30.76
N THR A 215 15.59 0.53 29.74
CA THR A 215 16.52 0.49 28.59
C THR A 215 17.57 1.58 28.59
N GLY A 216 17.37 2.65 29.34
CA GLY A 216 18.20 3.87 29.28
C GLY A 216 18.01 4.70 28.01
N LEU A 217 17.06 4.34 27.14
CA LEU A 217 16.85 5.00 25.86
C LEU A 217 15.80 6.12 26.02
N HIS A 218 16.07 7.28 25.44
CA HIS A 218 15.03 8.30 25.23
C HIS A 218 14.04 7.85 24.19
N ILE A 219 12.74 8.01 24.45
CA ILE A 219 11.66 7.71 23.51
C ILE A 219 11.11 9.02 22.93
N ASP A 220 11.31 9.20 21.62
CA ASP A 220 10.92 10.41 20.89
C ASP A 220 9.46 10.42 20.44
N GLY A 221 8.85 9.24 20.35
CA GLY A 221 7.46 9.12 19.94
C GLY A 221 6.84 7.80 20.38
N TYR A 222 5.52 7.83 20.51
CA TYR A 222 4.69 6.68 20.90
C TYR A 222 3.64 6.41 19.83
N LEU A 223 3.44 5.16 19.47
CA LEU A 223 2.40 4.71 18.56
C LEU A 223 1.72 3.48 19.14
N GLU A 224 0.43 3.57 19.36
CA GLU A 224 -0.42 2.44 19.76
C GLU A 224 -1.33 2.04 18.62
N ILE A 225 -1.47 0.75 18.42
CA ILE A 225 -2.38 0.18 17.44
C ILE A 225 -3.19 -0.97 18.05
N GLY A 226 -4.52 -0.83 18.05
CA GLY A 226 -5.43 -1.91 18.41
C GLY A 226 -5.76 -2.78 17.19
N PHE A 227 -6.50 -3.86 17.42
CA PHE A 227 -6.79 -4.87 16.39
C PHE A 227 -7.48 -4.31 15.15
N GLY A 228 -8.51 -3.47 15.34
CA GLY A 228 -9.21 -2.87 14.21
C GLY A 228 -8.36 -1.88 13.43
N GLY A 229 -7.56 -1.07 14.12
CA GLY A 229 -6.61 -0.16 13.50
C GLY A 229 -5.58 -0.89 12.66
N PHE A 230 -5.03 -2.00 13.21
CA PHE A 230 -4.07 -2.84 12.52
C PHE A 230 -4.64 -3.41 11.21
N ALA A 231 -5.82 -4.05 11.26
CA ALA A 231 -6.44 -4.63 10.08
C ALA A 231 -6.68 -3.57 9.00
N ARG A 232 -7.28 -2.42 9.36
CA ARG A 232 -7.53 -1.32 8.42
C ARG A 232 -6.27 -0.75 7.80
N VAL A 233 -5.17 -0.61 8.54
CA VAL A 233 -3.89 -0.16 7.98
C VAL A 233 -3.37 -1.14 6.94
N VAL A 234 -3.40 -2.44 7.22
CA VAL A 234 -2.96 -3.48 6.27
C VAL A 234 -3.81 -3.47 5.00
N ASP A 235 -5.13 -3.39 5.15
CA ASP A 235 -6.06 -3.36 4.00
C ASP A 235 -5.89 -2.10 3.16
N SER A 236 -5.63 -0.95 3.79
CA SER A 236 -5.36 0.31 3.07
C SER A 236 -4.08 0.26 2.23
N LEU A 237 -3.11 -0.58 2.61
CA LEU A 237 -1.90 -0.85 1.85
C LEU A 237 -2.12 -1.89 0.72
N GLY A 238 -3.34 -2.43 0.58
CA GLY A 238 -3.64 -3.53 -0.33
C GLY A 238 -3.01 -4.85 0.11
N GLY A 239 -2.91 -5.08 1.42
CA GLY A 239 -2.28 -6.25 2.04
C GLY A 239 -0.75 -6.12 2.15
N VAL A 240 -0.11 -7.09 2.76
CA VAL A 240 1.34 -7.14 2.99
C VAL A 240 1.93 -8.46 2.51
N ASP A 241 3.04 -8.41 1.76
CA ASP A 241 3.74 -9.59 1.25
C ASP A 241 4.53 -10.29 2.36
N ILE A 242 4.10 -11.50 2.72
CA ILE A 242 4.73 -12.32 3.78
C ILE A 242 5.09 -13.69 3.23
N CYS A 243 6.32 -14.15 3.48
CA CYS A 243 6.72 -15.52 3.22
C CYS A 243 6.53 -16.34 4.51
N VAL A 244 5.50 -17.19 4.51
CA VAL A 244 5.17 -18.10 5.61
C VAL A 244 6.09 -19.31 5.52
N ALA A 245 6.88 -19.57 6.57
CA ALA A 245 7.91 -20.61 6.52
C ALA A 245 7.34 -22.05 6.49
N ARG A 246 6.15 -22.26 7.01
CA ARG A 246 5.43 -23.56 7.09
C ARG A 246 3.93 -23.33 7.18
N ASP A 247 3.13 -24.37 6.91
CA ASP A 247 1.69 -24.30 7.11
C ASP A 247 1.36 -23.90 8.55
N MET A 248 0.46 -22.95 8.69
CA MET A 248 0.03 -22.39 9.98
C MET A 248 -1.49 -22.40 10.07
N LYS A 249 -2.02 -23.26 10.94
CA LYS A 249 -3.44 -23.27 11.31
C LYS A 249 -3.57 -22.94 12.79
N ASP A 250 -4.30 -21.88 13.10
CA ASP A 250 -4.55 -21.42 14.47
C ASP A 250 -5.97 -20.88 14.55
N GLU A 251 -6.89 -21.68 15.07
CA GLU A 251 -8.31 -21.34 15.17
C GLU A 251 -8.57 -20.15 16.09
N LEU A 252 -7.76 -20.00 17.15
CA LEU A 252 -7.88 -18.88 18.08
C LEU A 252 -7.38 -17.55 17.46
N ALA A 253 -6.46 -17.64 16.53
CA ALA A 253 -6.00 -16.48 15.76
C ALA A 253 -6.80 -16.29 14.46
N GLY A 254 -7.69 -17.22 14.12
CA GLY A 254 -8.56 -17.17 12.94
C GLY A 254 -7.84 -17.33 11.61
N ILE A 255 -6.75 -18.13 11.55
CA ILE A 255 -5.94 -18.31 10.34
C ILE A 255 -5.79 -19.78 9.92
N ASP A 256 -5.70 -19.98 8.60
CA ASP A 256 -5.21 -21.19 7.93
C ASP A 256 -4.34 -20.77 6.74
N LEU A 257 -3.04 -20.60 6.98
CA LEU A 257 -2.08 -20.09 6.00
C LEU A 257 -1.19 -21.23 5.52
N LYS A 258 -0.96 -21.29 4.21
CA LYS A 258 -0.05 -22.26 3.61
C LYS A 258 1.38 -21.70 3.60
N ALA A 259 2.36 -22.61 3.61
CA ALA A 259 3.75 -22.24 3.41
C ALA A 259 3.95 -21.57 2.04
N GLY A 260 4.85 -20.59 1.99
CA GLY A 260 5.14 -19.83 0.77
C GLY A 260 4.91 -18.33 0.92
N CYS A 261 5.30 -17.60 -0.12
CA CYS A 261 5.11 -16.14 -0.14
C CYS A 261 3.71 -15.80 -0.66
N GLN A 262 2.98 -14.99 0.09
CA GLN A 262 1.60 -14.61 -0.21
C GLN A 262 1.30 -13.22 0.34
N VAL A 263 0.29 -12.56 -0.24
CA VAL A 263 -0.23 -11.29 0.26
C VAL A 263 -1.24 -11.59 1.36
N LEU A 264 -1.00 -11.06 2.56
CA LEU A 264 -1.93 -11.15 3.67
C LEU A 264 -2.75 -9.86 3.77
N ASP A 265 -4.07 -10.00 3.78
CA ASP A 265 -5.01 -8.94 4.14
C ASP A 265 -4.99 -8.64 5.64
N GLY A 266 -5.77 -7.66 6.09
CA GLY A 266 -5.80 -7.23 7.49
C GLY A 266 -6.14 -8.35 8.46
N LYS A 267 -7.11 -9.20 8.14
CA LYS A 267 -7.53 -10.35 8.95
C LYS A 267 -6.40 -11.37 9.08
N ASN A 268 -5.88 -11.84 7.94
CA ASN A 268 -4.85 -12.88 7.91
C ASN A 268 -3.54 -12.38 8.51
N ALA A 269 -3.18 -11.11 8.26
CA ALA A 269 -2.01 -10.48 8.88
C ALA A 269 -2.15 -10.37 10.39
N LEU A 270 -3.32 -9.96 10.90
CA LEU A 270 -3.59 -9.89 12.34
C LEU A 270 -3.47 -11.27 12.99
N GLY A 271 -4.05 -12.29 12.39
CA GLY A 271 -3.93 -13.66 12.86
C GLY A 271 -2.49 -14.17 12.82
N TYR A 272 -1.74 -13.85 11.76
CA TYR A 272 -0.33 -14.23 11.61
C TYR A 272 0.56 -13.69 12.74
N VAL A 273 0.42 -12.41 13.11
CA VAL A 273 1.22 -11.78 14.17
C VAL A 273 0.76 -12.17 15.57
N ARG A 274 -0.48 -12.69 15.74
CA ARG A 274 -1.06 -13.14 17.02
C ARG A 274 -0.84 -14.62 17.28
N SER A 275 -0.75 -15.46 16.24
CA SER A 275 -0.68 -16.92 16.36
C SER A 275 0.42 -17.37 17.33
N ARG A 276 0.10 -18.29 18.21
CA ARG A 276 1.03 -18.90 19.16
C ARG A 276 1.04 -20.42 19.05
N HIS A 277 -0.12 -21.01 18.79
CA HIS A 277 -0.30 -22.45 18.85
C HIS A 277 0.27 -23.19 17.65
N SER A 278 0.42 -22.50 16.52
CA SER A 278 1.03 -23.06 15.30
C SER A 278 2.56 -23.06 15.29
N ASP A 279 3.22 -22.47 16.32
CA ASP A 279 4.68 -22.38 16.39
C ASP A 279 5.22 -23.01 17.69
N PRO A 280 6.02 -24.09 17.62
CA PRO A 280 6.61 -24.71 18.82
C PRO A 280 7.56 -23.79 19.59
N ARG A 281 8.03 -22.68 19.00
CA ARG A 281 8.84 -21.66 19.66
C ARG A 281 8.02 -20.66 20.50
N GLY A 282 6.67 -20.78 20.46
CA GLY A 282 5.77 -19.96 21.28
C GLY A 282 5.98 -18.45 21.06
N ASP A 283 6.29 -17.75 22.15
CA ASP A 283 6.45 -16.28 22.13
C ASP A 283 7.64 -15.78 21.32
N LEU A 284 8.73 -16.54 21.24
CA LEU A 284 9.90 -16.19 20.40
C LEU A 284 9.51 -16.20 18.91
N GLY A 285 8.79 -17.24 18.48
CA GLY A 285 8.29 -17.32 17.11
C GLY A 285 7.30 -16.19 16.79
N ARG A 286 6.46 -15.81 17.75
CA ARG A 286 5.54 -14.65 17.59
C ARG A 286 6.33 -13.35 17.43
N ALA A 287 7.33 -13.09 18.28
CA ALA A 287 8.14 -11.88 18.19
C ALA A 287 8.90 -11.78 16.86
N GLU A 288 9.36 -12.91 16.32
CA GLU A 288 10.00 -12.97 15.00
C GLU A 288 9.01 -12.62 13.87
N ARG A 289 7.80 -13.21 13.88
CA ARG A 289 6.76 -12.89 12.91
C ARG A 289 6.33 -11.42 12.97
N GLN A 290 6.23 -10.84 14.15
CA GLN A 290 5.93 -9.42 14.32
C GLN A 290 7.01 -8.53 13.71
N ARG A 291 8.31 -8.86 13.90
CA ARG A 291 9.40 -8.12 13.27
C ARG A 291 9.42 -8.28 11.75
N GLN A 292 9.21 -9.51 11.26
CA GLN A 292 9.09 -9.78 9.83
C GLN A 292 7.94 -8.97 9.20
N PHE A 293 6.78 -8.99 9.84
CA PHE A 293 5.61 -8.24 9.40
C PHE A 293 5.88 -6.73 9.36
N LEU A 294 6.41 -6.17 10.43
CA LEU A 294 6.72 -4.74 10.48
C LEU A 294 7.74 -4.33 9.40
N GLY A 295 8.77 -5.14 9.18
CA GLY A 295 9.73 -4.93 8.09
C GLY A 295 9.05 -4.95 6.71
N ALA A 296 8.09 -5.86 6.48
CA ALA A 296 7.33 -5.93 5.23
C ALA A 296 6.40 -4.73 5.03
N VAL A 297 5.72 -4.28 6.11
CA VAL A 297 4.90 -3.05 6.08
C VAL A 297 5.76 -1.83 5.75
N MET A 298 6.91 -1.66 6.41
CA MET A 298 7.81 -0.53 6.15
C MET A 298 8.31 -0.54 4.70
N LYS A 299 8.68 -1.71 4.18
CA LYS A 299 9.08 -1.86 2.78
C LYS A 299 7.95 -1.48 1.82
N LYS A 300 6.73 -1.93 2.08
CA LYS A 300 5.58 -1.62 1.24
C LYS A 300 5.19 -0.15 1.30
N ALA A 301 5.16 0.45 2.49
CA ALA A 301 4.87 1.87 2.67
C ALA A 301 5.92 2.79 2.01
N ALA A 302 7.17 2.32 1.86
CA ALA A 302 8.22 3.07 1.18
C ALA A 302 8.15 2.99 -0.36
N THR A 303 7.24 2.19 -0.94
CA THR A 303 7.12 2.07 -2.40
C THR A 303 6.30 3.24 -2.98
N PRO A 304 6.74 3.86 -4.10
CA PRO A 304 6.03 5.00 -4.71
C PRO A 304 4.56 4.74 -5.05
N ALA A 305 4.20 3.48 -5.36
CA ALA A 305 2.83 3.08 -5.66
C ALA A 305 1.86 3.18 -4.46
N THR A 306 2.37 3.31 -3.24
CA THR A 306 1.55 3.44 -2.02
C THR A 306 1.34 4.92 -1.66
N VAL A 307 2.14 5.83 -2.24
CA VAL A 307 2.12 7.27 -1.95
C VAL A 307 1.25 8.03 -2.97
N LEU A 308 0.87 7.40 -4.08
CA LEU A 308 -0.02 7.91 -5.14
C LEU A 308 -1.42 7.34 -5.00
#